data_d9bbb495e13a121f7c429dd3aca34363
#
_entry.id   d9bbb495e13a121f7c429dd3aca34363
#
_cell.length_a   1.000
_cell.length_b   1.000
_cell.length_c   1.000
_cell.angle_alpha   90.00
_cell.angle_beta   90.00
_cell.angle_gamma   90.00
#
_symmetry.space_group_name_H-M   'P 1'
#
loop_
_entity.id
_entity.type
_entity.pdbx_description
1 polymer ?
#
loop_
_entity_poly.entity_id
_entity_poly.type
_entity_poly.pdbx_seq_one_letter_code
_entity_poly.pdbx_strand_id
1 'polypeptide(L)'
;MTDNTARRRGHGEDAIYFDAAKNRYVGAISVGFGPGGKRIRRKVSGRTKAEVRDKLKAVHNELDRGLHTSATYTVRQAVDDWLEGGLPGRSERTRSIYREALKPLMEHIGLKPLRELTARDVRRGLEALSGKVSTRYLQMARAALARAIRYAEAHDLVGRNVATLVDNPTGQIGRPSRSFTLAQSLALLEAARESRLNAYVVLSLAVGIRTEEARELHWDHVDLDGDPSAARPVPPSVAVWHSVRQGGDTKTAKSRRTLALPQAAVQALREHRKRQAEDRLAAGVLWQDHDLVFASVIGTPLDAANVRREFRKITEAASLGTDWAPRDLRHTFVSLMSADGVPIEEIARLAGHNRTAQQNSSTATNCVRSSQRALR
;
A
#
# COMPACT_ATOMS: atom_id res chain seq x y z
N MET A 1 -9.71 78.44 10.21
CA MET A 1 -9.11 77.82 8.98
C MET A 1 -8.19 76.74 9.45
N THR A 2 -8.66 75.47 9.49
CA THR A 2 -7.87 74.32 9.88
C THR A 2 -7.47 73.60 8.58
N ASP A 3 -6.21 73.71 8.26
CA ASP A 3 -5.57 73.12 7.08
C ASP A 3 -5.48 71.60 7.26
N ASN A 4 -6.33 70.83 6.57
CA ASN A 4 -6.37 69.40 6.59
C ASN A 4 -5.55 68.88 5.39
N THR A 5 -4.23 69.03 5.47
CA THR A 5 -3.31 68.43 4.50
C THR A 5 -3.30 66.90 4.68
N ALA A 6 -4.15 66.22 3.94
CA ALA A 6 -4.12 64.74 3.82
C ALA A 6 -2.75 64.31 3.30
N ARG A 7 -1.89 63.80 4.15
CA ARG A 7 -0.58 63.25 3.82
C ARG A 7 -0.75 62.20 2.71
N ARG A 8 -0.21 62.47 1.53
CA ARG A 8 -0.15 61.50 0.43
C ARG A 8 0.54 60.23 0.91
N ARG A 9 -0.16 59.09 0.77
CA ARG A 9 0.37 57.78 1.12
C ARG A 9 1.54 57.45 0.20
N GLY A 10 2.58 56.83 0.77
CA GLY A 10 3.71 56.29 0.01
C GLY A 10 3.26 55.18 -0.95
N HIS A 11 3.95 55.07 -2.10
CA HIS A 11 3.70 54.02 -3.07
C HIS A 11 4.03 52.67 -2.39
N GLY A 12 2.99 51.79 -2.15
CA GLY A 12 3.15 50.48 -1.51
C GLY A 12 2.56 50.36 -0.09
N GLU A 13 2.02 51.45 0.51
CA GLU A 13 1.33 51.33 1.81
C GLU A 13 -0.08 50.74 1.66
N ASP A 14 -0.35 49.64 2.39
CA ASP A 14 -1.66 49.01 2.49
C ASP A 14 -2.68 49.96 3.12
N ALA A 15 -3.86 50.08 2.50
CA ALA A 15 -4.93 50.89 3.03
C ALA A 15 -5.58 50.21 4.25
N ILE A 16 -5.37 50.77 5.46
CA ILE A 16 -6.07 50.35 6.66
C ILE A 16 -7.13 51.40 6.99
N TYR A 17 -8.40 50.99 7.03
CA TYR A 17 -9.55 51.81 7.39
C TYR A 17 -10.37 51.20 8.52
N PHE A 18 -11.16 52.02 9.20
CA PHE A 18 -12.07 51.61 10.23
C PHE A 18 -13.43 51.27 9.62
N ASP A 19 -13.91 50.05 9.80
CA ASP A 19 -15.24 49.59 9.42
C ASP A 19 -16.17 49.79 10.63
N ALA A 20 -16.97 50.85 10.61
CA ALA A 20 -17.85 51.20 11.69
C ALA A 20 -18.97 50.15 11.90
N ALA A 21 -19.43 49.50 10.85
CA ALA A 21 -20.47 48.46 10.94
C ALA A 21 -19.99 47.24 11.67
N LYS A 22 -18.69 46.92 11.58
CA LYS A 22 -18.07 45.75 12.26
C LYS A 22 -17.27 46.15 13.49
N ASN A 23 -17.18 47.44 13.80
CA ASN A 23 -16.36 47.98 14.87
C ASN A 23 -14.91 47.47 14.86
N ARG A 24 -14.28 47.47 13.68
CA ARG A 24 -12.93 46.88 13.48
C ARG A 24 -12.15 47.67 12.42
N TYR A 25 -10.83 47.63 12.54
CA TYR A 25 -9.95 48.06 11.46
C TYR A 25 -9.84 46.97 10.39
N VAL A 26 -9.86 47.35 9.13
CA VAL A 26 -9.75 46.45 7.98
C VAL A 26 -8.62 46.92 7.07
N GLY A 27 -7.80 45.99 6.65
CA GLY A 27 -6.78 46.18 5.63
C GLY A 27 -6.95 45.22 4.47
N ALA A 28 -6.49 45.55 3.29
CA ALA A 28 -6.57 44.71 2.12
C ALA A 28 -5.29 44.77 1.27
N ILE A 29 -4.76 43.63 0.92
CA ILE A 29 -3.63 43.45 0.03
C ILE A 29 -4.08 42.82 -1.30
N SER A 30 -3.46 43.21 -2.41
CA SER A 30 -3.66 42.56 -3.71
C SER A 30 -2.81 41.27 -3.78
N VAL A 31 -3.45 40.15 -4.05
CA VAL A 31 -2.77 38.85 -4.21
C VAL A 31 -2.66 38.40 -5.67
N GLY A 32 -2.92 39.29 -6.63
CA GLY A 32 -2.83 39.02 -8.06
C GLY A 32 -4.13 39.30 -8.81
N PHE A 33 -4.24 38.72 -10.01
CA PHE A 33 -5.41 38.84 -10.89
C PHE A 33 -5.97 37.45 -11.16
N GLY A 34 -7.28 37.29 -11.08
CA GLY A 34 -7.98 36.06 -11.42
C GLY A 34 -8.23 35.87 -12.91
N PRO A 35 -8.83 34.74 -13.33
CA PRO A 35 -9.29 34.53 -14.69
C PRO A 35 -10.24 35.66 -15.09
N GLY A 36 -9.91 36.37 -16.18
CA GLY A 36 -10.66 37.58 -16.64
C GLY A 36 -10.14 38.89 -16.09
N GLY A 37 -8.92 38.99 -15.56
CA GLY A 37 -8.23 40.24 -15.20
C GLY A 37 -8.78 40.95 -13.96
N LYS A 38 -9.69 40.35 -13.20
CA LYS A 38 -10.20 40.90 -11.94
C LYS A 38 -9.17 40.78 -10.82
N ARG A 39 -8.87 41.90 -10.16
CA ARG A 39 -7.92 41.93 -9.03
C ARG A 39 -8.45 41.15 -7.84
N ILE A 40 -7.71 40.12 -7.40
CA ILE A 40 -7.99 39.36 -6.18
C ILE A 40 -7.40 40.13 -5.01
N ARG A 41 -8.22 40.39 -3.98
CA ARG A 41 -7.80 41.07 -2.74
C ARG A 41 -8.03 40.19 -1.52
N ARG A 42 -7.00 40.02 -0.68
CA ARG A 42 -7.11 39.38 0.63
C ARG A 42 -7.32 40.46 1.68
N LYS A 43 -8.43 40.36 2.46
CA LYS A 43 -8.77 41.30 3.52
C LYS A 43 -8.37 40.72 4.87
N VAL A 44 -7.83 41.54 5.75
CA VAL A 44 -7.53 41.20 7.15
C VAL A 44 -8.23 42.22 8.06
N SER A 45 -8.63 41.83 9.25
CA SER A 45 -9.28 42.71 10.22
C SER A 45 -8.72 42.50 11.62
N GLY A 46 -8.79 43.55 12.44
CA GLY A 46 -8.34 43.53 13.83
C GLY A 46 -9.00 44.65 14.64
N ARG A 47 -8.85 44.56 15.97
CA ARG A 47 -9.38 45.58 16.90
C ARG A 47 -8.55 46.85 16.88
N THR A 48 -7.29 46.77 16.50
CA THR A 48 -6.37 47.93 16.43
C THR A 48 -5.70 48.02 15.07
N LYS A 49 -5.23 49.22 14.70
CA LYS A 49 -4.45 49.43 13.48
C LYS A 49 -3.13 48.63 13.47
N ALA A 50 -2.50 48.50 14.67
CA ALA A 50 -1.28 47.74 14.85
C ALA A 50 -1.50 46.27 14.50
N GLU A 51 -2.54 45.63 15.07
CA GLU A 51 -2.92 44.27 14.77
C GLU A 51 -3.16 44.01 13.26
N VAL A 52 -3.83 44.95 12.59
CA VAL A 52 -4.06 44.83 11.14
C VAL A 52 -2.75 44.97 10.37
N ARG A 53 -1.85 45.85 10.79
CA ARG A 53 -0.53 46.03 10.15
C ARG A 53 0.32 44.78 10.29
N ASP A 54 0.34 44.15 11.45
CA ASP A 54 1.08 42.91 11.68
C ASP A 54 0.50 41.75 10.84
N LYS A 55 -0.83 41.66 10.75
CA LYS A 55 -1.51 40.69 9.86
C LYS A 55 -1.20 40.93 8.38
N LEU A 56 -1.17 42.18 7.93
CA LEU A 56 -0.80 42.55 6.55
C LEU A 56 0.66 42.18 6.27
N LYS A 57 1.57 42.48 7.22
CA LYS A 57 2.99 42.13 7.09
C LYS A 57 3.18 40.59 7.03
N ALA A 58 2.40 39.82 7.78
CA ALA A 58 2.41 38.36 7.67
C ALA A 58 1.93 37.89 6.29
N VAL A 59 0.88 38.51 5.73
CA VAL A 59 0.39 38.20 4.37
C VAL A 59 1.41 38.60 3.31
N HIS A 60 2.10 39.74 3.44
CA HIS A 60 3.20 40.09 2.53
C HIS A 60 4.32 39.05 2.58
N ASN A 61 4.76 38.66 3.75
CA ASN A 61 5.79 37.64 3.91
C ASN A 61 5.35 36.28 3.32
N GLU A 62 4.07 35.93 3.36
CA GLU A 62 3.51 34.73 2.71
C GLU A 62 3.57 34.86 1.16
N LEU A 63 3.18 36.01 0.63
CA LEU A 63 3.20 36.31 -0.81
C LEU A 63 4.62 36.36 -1.36
N ASP A 64 5.56 36.99 -0.64
CA ASP A 64 6.98 37.03 -1.00
C ASP A 64 7.63 35.64 -1.05
N ARG A 65 7.07 34.70 -0.29
CA ARG A 65 7.44 33.27 -0.34
C ARG A 65 6.66 32.46 -1.37
N GLY A 66 5.81 33.11 -2.19
CA GLY A 66 4.97 32.43 -3.20
C GLY A 66 3.82 31.60 -2.64
N LEU A 67 3.47 31.71 -1.34
CA LEU A 67 2.46 30.86 -0.73
C LEU A 67 1.03 31.42 -0.95
N HIS A 68 0.16 30.60 -1.53
CA HIS A 68 -1.21 30.95 -1.88
C HIS A 68 -2.29 30.31 -0.99
N THR A 69 -1.93 29.84 0.22
CA THR A 69 -2.83 29.06 1.06
C THR A 69 -3.83 29.91 1.84
N SER A 70 -5.09 29.47 1.88
CA SER A 70 -6.08 29.96 2.82
C SER A 70 -5.66 29.66 4.26
N ALA A 71 -5.95 30.59 5.19
CA ALA A 71 -5.73 30.38 6.62
C ALA A 71 -6.47 29.17 7.19
N THR A 72 -7.52 28.70 6.49
CA THR A 72 -8.42 27.61 6.89
C THR A 72 -8.10 26.28 6.23
N TYR A 73 -7.11 26.23 5.30
CA TYR A 73 -6.74 24.97 4.62
C TYR A 73 -6.08 24.01 5.59
N THR A 74 -6.73 22.88 5.85
CA THR A 74 -6.35 21.94 6.88
C THR A 74 -5.43 20.82 6.38
N VAL A 75 -4.79 20.11 7.31
CA VAL A 75 -4.00 18.91 7.03
C VAL A 75 -4.87 17.83 6.35
N ARG A 76 -6.12 17.68 6.77
CA ARG A 76 -7.07 16.73 6.17
C ARG A 76 -7.33 17.06 4.71
N GLN A 77 -7.60 18.31 4.39
CA GLN A 77 -7.80 18.76 3.01
C GLN A 77 -6.56 18.49 2.15
N ALA A 78 -5.37 18.75 2.66
CA ALA A 78 -4.13 18.44 1.93
C ALA A 78 -3.96 16.93 1.66
N VAL A 79 -4.36 16.08 2.60
CA VAL A 79 -4.36 14.62 2.43
C VAL A 79 -5.40 14.19 1.40
N ASP A 80 -6.60 14.74 1.44
CA ASP A 80 -7.69 14.39 0.52
C ASP A 80 -7.34 14.83 -0.92
N ASP A 81 -6.85 16.05 -1.12
CA ASP A 81 -6.38 16.55 -2.42
C ASP A 81 -5.24 15.68 -2.99
N TRP A 82 -4.30 15.25 -2.13
CA TRP A 82 -3.23 14.34 -2.56
C TRP A 82 -3.77 12.95 -2.94
N LEU A 83 -4.73 12.41 -2.20
CA LEU A 83 -5.34 11.11 -2.51
C LEU A 83 -6.11 11.15 -3.83
N GLU A 84 -6.72 12.29 -4.18
CA GLU A 84 -7.46 12.50 -5.43
C GLU A 84 -6.53 12.76 -6.61
N GLY A 85 -5.68 13.78 -6.52
CA GLY A 85 -4.88 14.30 -7.63
C GLY A 85 -3.39 13.90 -7.61
N GLY A 86 -2.83 13.58 -6.44
CA GLY A 86 -1.37 13.38 -6.25
C GLY A 86 -0.87 11.96 -6.49
N LEU A 87 -1.71 11.04 -6.97
CA LEU A 87 -1.37 9.63 -7.16
C LEU A 87 -1.65 9.13 -8.58
N PRO A 88 -1.08 9.78 -9.63
CA PRO A 88 -1.30 9.35 -11.00
C PRO A 88 -0.78 7.92 -11.20
N GLY A 89 -1.54 7.09 -11.93
CA GLY A 89 -1.17 5.70 -12.26
C GLY A 89 -1.16 4.73 -11.06
N ARG A 90 -1.62 5.13 -9.88
CA ARG A 90 -1.76 4.23 -8.73
C ARG A 90 -3.14 3.59 -8.72
N SER A 91 -3.16 2.27 -8.43
CA SER A 91 -4.42 1.54 -8.28
C SER A 91 -5.26 2.07 -7.11
N GLU A 92 -6.59 1.91 -7.19
CA GLU A 92 -7.50 2.28 -6.10
C GLU A 92 -7.15 1.53 -4.79
N ARG A 93 -6.68 0.29 -4.91
CA ARG A 93 -6.17 -0.46 -3.75
C ARG A 93 -5.02 0.26 -3.04
N THR A 94 -4.10 0.87 -3.79
CA THR A 94 -2.98 1.65 -3.22
C THR A 94 -3.49 2.93 -2.55
N ARG A 95 -4.47 3.62 -3.15
CA ARG A 95 -5.12 4.79 -2.58
C ARG A 95 -5.84 4.45 -1.27
N SER A 96 -6.61 3.35 -1.27
CA SER A 96 -7.29 2.83 -0.09
C SER A 96 -6.30 2.51 1.05
N ILE A 97 -5.17 1.88 0.76
CA ILE A 97 -4.13 1.60 1.76
C ILE A 97 -3.59 2.89 2.39
N TYR A 98 -3.34 3.94 1.61
CA TYR A 98 -2.88 5.22 2.15
C TYR A 98 -3.97 5.93 2.96
N ARG A 99 -5.22 5.89 2.50
CA ARG A 99 -6.37 6.44 3.22
C ARG A 99 -6.53 5.79 4.59
N GLU A 100 -6.51 4.45 4.64
CA GLU A 100 -6.60 3.71 5.89
C GLU A 100 -5.38 3.94 6.81
N ALA A 101 -4.19 4.05 6.24
CA ALA A 101 -2.98 4.32 7.04
C ALA A 101 -2.98 5.72 7.65
N LEU A 102 -3.57 6.70 6.98
CA LEU A 102 -3.64 8.08 7.47
C LEU A 102 -4.82 8.34 8.39
N LYS A 103 -5.90 7.56 8.28
CA LYS A 103 -7.15 7.78 9.03
C LYS A 103 -6.94 8.01 10.54
N PRO A 104 -6.24 7.15 11.30
CA PRO A 104 -6.03 7.39 12.72
C PRO A 104 -5.17 8.63 13.00
N LEU A 105 -4.20 8.94 12.16
CA LEU A 105 -3.37 10.13 12.32
C LEU A 105 -4.18 11.42 12.09
N MET A 106 -5.14 11.39 11.17
CA MET A 106 -6.04 12.51 10.89
C MET A 106 -7.01 12.82 12.04
N GLU A 107 -7.26 11.89 12.95
CA GLU A 107 -8.00 12.15 14.18
C GLU A 107 -7.23 13.10 15.12
N HIS A 108 -5.89 13.07 15.09
CA HIS A 108 -5.04 13.88 15.93
C HIS A 108 -4.66 15.24 15.32
N ILE A 109 -4.39 15.28 14.01
CA ILE A 109 -3.84 16.48 13.36
C ILE A 109 -4.68 17.01 12.20
N GLY A 110 -5.71 16.29 11.77
CA GLY A 110 -6.44 16.57 10.53
C GLY A 110 -7.15 17.91 10.47
N LEU A 111 -7.65 18.42 11.60
CA LEU A 111 -8.36 19.71 11.67
C LEU A 111 -7.42 20.91 11.80
N LYS A 112 -6.13 20.68 12.03
CA LYS A 112 -5.16 21.77 12.17
C LYS A 112 -4.91 22.43 10.80
N PRO A 113 -4.84 23.79 10.74
CA PRO A 113 -4.40 24.48 9.53
C PRO A 113 -3.02 23.98 9.08
N LEU A 114 -2.87 23.62 7.80
CA LEU A 114 -1.63 23.04 7.28
C LEU A 114 -0.41 23.93 7.53
N ARG A 115 -0.56 25.24 7.41
CA ARG A 115 0.51 26.23 7.66
C ARG A 115 0.96 26.30 9.12
N GLU A 116 0.12 25.84 10.06
CA GLU A 116 0.39 25.83 11.50
C GLU A 116 0.85 24.46 12.00
N LEU A 117 0.89 23.46 11.11
CA LEU A 117 1.37 22.13 11.46
C LEU A 117 2.86 22.17 11.78
N THR A 118 3.23 21.65 12.94
CA THR A 118 4.62 21.56 13.39
C THR A 118 5.12 20.11 13.40
N ALA A 119 6.44 19.93 13.39
CA ALA A 119 7.03 18.60 13.57
C ALA A 119 6.64 17.97 14.92
N ARG A 120 6.42 18.80 15.97
CA ARG A 120 5.94 18.37 17.28
C ARG A 120 4.54 17.76 17.20
N ASP A 121 3.63 18.36 16.42
CA ASP A 121 2.27 17.83 16.24
C ASP A 121 2.29 16.47 15.55
N VAL A 122 3.08 16.34 14.48
CA VAL A 122 3.23 15.08 13.75
C VAL A 122 3.81 14.01 14.66
N ARG A 123 4.86 14.33 15.44
CA ARG A 123 5.48 13.41 16.39
C ARG A 123 4.45 12.94 17.43
N ARG A 124 3.73 13.84 18.08
CA ARG A 124 2.68 13.51 19.08
C ARG A 124 1.58 12.63 18.49
N GLY A 125 1.14 12.94 17.25
CA GLY A 125 0.14 12.11 16.55
C GLY A 125 0.64 10.68 16.30
N LEU A 126 1.90 10.50 15.90
CA LEU A 126 2.50 9.17 15.71
C LEU A 126 2.74 8.43 17.04
N GLU A 127 3.17 9.13 18.08
CA GLU A 127 3.37 8.58 19.43
C GLU A 127 2.05 8.08 20.03
N ALA A 128 0.95 8.82 19.85
CA ALA A 128 -0.39 8.40 20.30
C ALA A 128 -0.88 7.09 19.65
N LEU A 129 -0.29 6.73 18.50
CA LEU A 129 -0.60 5.49 17.77
C LEU A 129 0.39 4.35 18.07
N SER A 130 1.58 4.63 18.63
CA SER A 130 2.68 3.66 18.77
C SER A 130 2.29 2.42 19.59
N GLY A 131 1.46 2.58 20.62
CA GLY A 131 0.96 1.47 21.45
C GLY A 131 -0.15 0.63 20.78
N LYS A 132 -0.68 1.05 19.62
CA LYS A 132 -1.84 0.42 18.97
C LYS A 132 -1.51 -0.24 17.64
N VAL A 133 -0.45 0.21 16.96
CA VAL A 133 -0.11 -0.25 15.62
C VAL A 133 1.38 -0.63 15.51
N SER A 134 1.73 -1.38 14.45
CA SER A 134 3.11 -1.79 14.23
C SER A 134 4.01 -0.63 13.79
N THR A 135 5.32 -0.74 14.06
CA THR A 135 6.34 0.20 13.55
C THR A 135 6.22 0.41 12.04
N ARG A 136 5.95 -0.67 11.30
CA ARG A 136 5.76 -0.61 9.83
C ARG A 136 4.55 0.24 9.43
N TYR A 137 3.47 0.17 10.21
CA TYR A 137 2.29 1.01 9.98
C TYR A 137 2.61 2.49 10.21
N LEU A 138 3.31 2.83 11.30
CA LEU A 138 3.73 4.21 11.61
C LEU A 138 4.64 4.77 10.51
N GLN A 139 5.60 3.98 10.02
CA GLN A 139 6.45 4.34 8.88
C GLN A 139 5.61 4.65 7.63
N MET A 140 4.59 3.83 7.35
CA MET A 140 3.71 4.03 6.21
C MET A 140 2.86 5.29 6.36
N ALA A 141 2.25 5.51 7.53
CA ALA A 141 1.44 6.69 7.82
C ALA A 141 2.26 7.99 7.69
N ARG A 142 3.46 8.03 8.32
CA ARG A 142 4.35 9.19 8.19
C ARG A 142 4.79 9.43 6.73
N ALA A 143 5.17 8.37 6.02
CA ALA A 143 5.60 8.49 4.64
C ALA A 143 4.46 8.96 3.70
N ALA A 144 3.22 8.53 3.97
CA ALA A 144 2.05 9.00 3.25
C ALA A 144 1.75 10.47 3.57
N LEU A 145 1.80 10.89 4.83
CA LEU A 145 1.66 12.29 5.23
C LEU A 145 2.74 13.18 4.58
N ALA A 146 4.00 12.73 4.59
CA ALA A 146 5.08 13.46 3.95
C ALA A 146 4.86 13.65 2.44
N ARG A 147 4.25 12.67 1.76
CA ARG A 147 3.89 12.79 0.34
C ARG A 147 2.73 13.76 0.12
N ALA A 148 1.72 13.73 1.00
CA ALA A 148 0.60 14.67 0.94
C ALA A 148 1.06 16.12 1.14
N ILE A 149 1.93 16.37 2.14
CA ILE A 149 2.49 17.70 2.36
C ILE A 149 3.40 18.11 1.19
N ARG A 150 4.20 17.20 0.62
CA ARG A 150 5.01 17.48 -0.56
C ARG A 150 4.16 17.83 -1.79
N TYR A 151 2.99 17.20 -1.92
CA TYR A 151 2.03 17.57 -2.96
C TYR A 151 1.51 18.99 -2.72
N ALA A 152 1.19 19.36 -1.48
CA ALA A 152 0.80 20.72 -1.12
C ALA A 152 1.94 21.74 -1.32
N GLU A 153 3.21 21.39 -1.06
CA GLU A 153 4.39 22.22 -1.38
C GLU A 153 4.48 22.50 -2.88
N ALA A 154 4.27 21.46 -3.71
CA ALA A 154 4.32 21.60 -5.17
C ALA A 154 3.18 22.46 -5.74
N HIS A 155 2.15 22.78 -4.95
CA HIS A 155 1.03 23.67 -5.27
C HIS A 155 1.09 24.98 -4.50
N ASP A 156 2.24 25.34 -3.93
CA ASP A 156 2.47 26.56 -3.16
C ASP A 156 1.52 26.77 -1.98
N LEU A 157 0.99 25.66 -1.42
CA LEU A 157 0.06 25.69 -0.29
C LEU A 157 0.78 25.68 1.06
N VAL A 158 2.03 25.27 1.12
CA VAL A 158 2.88 25.28 2.33
C VAL A 158 4.35 25.37 1.94
N GLY A 159 5.14 26.10 2.71
CA GLY A 159 6.55 26.33 2.36
C GLY A 159 7.53 25.30 2.95
N ARG A 160 7.08 24.32 3.76
CA ARG A 160 7.95 23.34 4.41
C ARG A 160 7.24 22.07 4.78
N ASN A 161 7.84 20.94 4.42
CA ASN A 161 7.36 19.62 4.80
C ASN A 161 7.85 19.19 6.18
N VAL A 162 7.06 19.46 7.20
CA VAL A 162 7.41 19.15 8.59
C VAL A 162 7.38 17.65 8.91
N ALA A 163 6.67 16.83 8.13
CA ALA A 163 6.61 15.40 8.33
C ALA A 163 7.93 14.68 8.00
N THR A 164 8.79 15.29 7.18
CA THR A 164 10.13 14.73 6.87
C THR A 164 11.13 14.92 8.01
N LEU A 165 10.86 15.82 8.95
CA LEU A 165 11.71 16.16 10.07
C LEU A 165 11.44 15.30 11.33
N VAL A 166 10.51 14.35 11.22
CA VAL A 166 10.09 13.52 12.34
C VAL A 166 10.56 12.09 12.13
N ASP A 167 11.22 11.54 13.13
CA ASP A 167 11.53 10.13 13.17
C ASP A 167 10.29 9.29 13.51
N ASN A 168 10.29 8.03 13.07
CA ASN A 168 9.20 7.13 13.41
C ASN A 168 9.38 6.60 14.82
N PRO A 169 8.37 6.70 15.70
CA PRO A 169 8.40 6.00 16.98
C PRO A 169 8.35 4.49 16.76
N THR A 170 8.84 3.73 17.73
CA THR A 170 8.71 2.28 17.76
C THR A 170 7.26 1.94 18.11
N GLY A 171 6.61 1.17 17.26
CA GLY A 171 5.28 0.63 17.50
C GLY A 171 5.33 -0.82 17.95
N GLN A 172 4.18 -1.48 17.94
CA GLN A 172 4.11 -2.92 18.24
C GLN A 172 4.93 -3.75 17.27
N ILE A 173 5.43 -4.88 17.75
CA ILE A 173 6.09 -5.87 16.90
C ILE A 173 5.04 -6.46 15.96
N GLY A 174 5.29 -6.33 14.64
CA GLY A 174 4.44 -6.95 13.63
C GLY A 174 4.54 -8.47 13.67
N ARG A 175 3.54 -9.16 13.08
CA ARG A 175 3.59 -10.61 12.93
C ARG A 175 4.87 -11.01 12.17
N PRO A 176 5.76 -11.85 12.76
CA PRO A 176 6.94 -12.32 12.05
C PRO A 176 6.55 -13.17 10.84
N SER A 177 7.43 -13.21 9.84
CA SER A 177 7.32 -14.19 8.74
C SER A 177 7.51 -15.58 9.32
N ARG A 178 6.64 -16.50 8.95
CA ARG A 178 6.68 -17.88 9.40
C ARG A 178 6.88 -18.83 8.22
N SER A 179 7.53 -19.93 8.46
CA SER A 179 7.62 -21.07 7.53
C SER A 179 7.31 -22.35 8.29
N PHE A 180 6.67 -23.29 7.63
CA PHE A 180 6.49 -24.62 8.15
C PHE A 180 7.83 -25.38 8.14
N THR A 181 8.05 -26.23 9.13
CA THR A 181 9.12 -27.24 9.06
C THR A 181 8.76 -28.29 7.99
N LEU A 182 9.71 -29.16 7.64
CA LEU A 182 9.43 -30.25 6.70
C LEU A 182 8.30 -31.17 7.24
N ALA A 183 8.36 -31.54 8.49
CA ALA A 183 7.32 -32.38 9.14
C ALA A 183 5.96 -31.69 9.14
N GLN A 184 5.89 -30.39 9.44
CA GLN A 184 4.66 -29.61 9.37
C GLN A 184 4.13 -29.48 7.94
N SER A 185 5.02 -29.37 6.96
CA SER A 185 4.64 -29.32 5.54
C SER A 185 4.04 -30.63 5.07
N LEU A 186 4.58 -31.78 5.52
CA LEU A 186 4.03 -33.10 5.21
C LEU A 186 2.66 -33.31 5.88
N ALA A 187 2.50 -32.92 7.15
CA ALA A 187 1.21 -32.96 7.84
C ALA A 187 0.16 -32.05 7.16
N LEU A 188 0.58 -30.88 6.71
CA LEU A 188 -0.30 -29.96 5.98
C LEU A 188 -0.75 -30.54 4.63
N LEU A 189 0.16 -31.16 3.86
CA LEU A 189 -0.15 -31.83 2.60
C LEU A 189 -1.14 -32.98 2.80
N GLU A 190 -0.96 -33.76 3.85
CA GLU A 190 -1.88 -34.86 4.18
C GLU A 190 -3.27 -34.34 4.53
N ALA A 191 -3.37 -33.34 5.41
CA ALA A 191 -4.64 -32.71 5.76
C ALA A 191 -5.33 -31.98 4.58
N ALA A 192 -4.55 -31.58 3.58
CA ALA A 192 -5.09 -30.90 2.39
C ALA A 192 -5.67 -31.87 1.35
N ARG A 193 -5.42 -33.19 1.41
CA ARG A 193 -5.77 -34.15 0.34
C ARG A 193 -7.23 -34.09 -0.08
N GLU A 194 -8.15 -34.07 0.87
CA GLU A 194 -9.58 -34.02 0.60
C GLU A 194 -10.11 -32.60 0.40
N SER A 195 -9.28 -31.59 0.63
CA SER A 195 -9.67 -30.18 0.46
C SER A 195 -9.71 -29.78 -1.01
N ARG A 196 -10.65 -28.92 -1.35
CA ARG A 196 -10.67 -28.22 -2.66
C ARG A 196 -9.41 -27.40 -2.93
N LEU A 197 -8.69 -26.99 -1.87
CA LEU A 197 -7.42 -26.28 -1.98
C LEU A 197 -6.20 -27.21 -2.05
N ASN A 198 -6.35 -28.55 -2.18
CA ASN A 198 -5.21 -29.48 -2.24
C ASN A 198 -4.18 -29.02 -3.29
N ALA A 199 -4.58 -28.92 -4.54
CA ALA A 199 -3.67 -28.52 -5.62
C ALA A 199 -3.08 -27.11 -5.42
N TYR A 200 -3.83 -26.19 -4.81
CA TYR A 200 -3.35 -24.87 -4.44
C TYR A 200 -2.22 -24.94 -3.39
N VAL A 201 -2.38 -25.75 -2.36
CA VAL A 201 -1.37 -25.96 -1.29
C VAL A 201 -0.13 -26.62 -1.87
N VAL A 202 -0.31 -27.74 -2.63
CA VAL A 202 0.79 -28.48 -3.28
C VAL A 202 1.58 -27.55 -4.20
N LEU A 203 0.92 -26.84 -5.11
CA LEU A 203 1.56 -25.92 -6.05
C LEU A 203 2.31 -24.80 -5.33
N SER A 204 1.69 -24.22 -4.29
CA SER A 204 2.30 -23.12 -3.53
C SER A 204 3.57 -23.55 -2.78
N LEU A 205 3.60 -24.78 -2.24
CA LEU A 205 4.77 -25.36 -1.60
C LEU A 205 5.83 -25.79 -2.60
N ALA A 206 5.41 -26.33 -3.76
CA ALA A 206 6.32 -26.88 -4.76
C ALA A 206 7.06 -25.82 -5.59
N VAL A 207 6.40 -24.70 -5.94
CA VAL A 207 6.97 -23.67 -6.83
C VAL A 207 6.99 -22.26 -6.23
N GLY A 208 6.53 -22.09 -5.00
CA GLY A 208 6.56 -20.80 -4.31
C GLY A 208 5.74 -19.70 -4.98
N ILE A 209 4.64 -20.03 -5.66
CA ILE A 209 3.75 -19.05 -6.30
C ILE A 209 3.13 -18.12 -5.27
N ARG A 210 2.92 -16.81 -5.62
CA ARG A 210 2.23 -15.89 -4.73
C ARG A 210 0.73 -16.17 -4.71
N THR A 211 0.07 -15.87 -3.59
CA THR A 211 -1.39 -16.04 -3.44
C THR A 211 -2.19 -15.33 -4.53
N GLU A 212 -1.77 -14.14 -4.93
CA GLU A 212 -2.43 -13.38 -5.99
C GLU A 212 -2.15 -13.95 -7.39
N GLU A 213 -0.98 -14.53 -7.60
CA GLU A 213 -0.60 -15.22 -8.85
C GLU A 213 -1.35 -16.55 -8.98
N ALA A 214 -1.45 -17.33 -7.89
CA ALA A 214 -2.20 -18.58 -7.91
C ALA A 214 -3.70 -18.38 -8.16
N ARG A 215 -4.30 -17.31 -7.59
CA ARG A 215 -5.72 -16.99 -7.81
C ARG A 215 -6.06 -16.52 -9.22
N GLU A 216 -5.08 -16.08 -9.99
CA GLU A 216 -5.19 -15.64 -11.38
C GLU A 216 -4.46 -16.60 -12.34
N LEU A 217 -4.18 -17.81 -11.90
CA LEU A 217 -3.57 -18.81 -12.76
C LEU A 217 -4.61 -19.40 -13.71
N HIS A 218 -4.36 -19.33 -14.98
CA HIS A 218 -5.19 -19.87 -16.05
C HIS A 218 -4.66 -21.22 -16.55
N TRP A 219 -5.56 -22.09 -17.06
CA TRP A 219 -5.18 -23.39 -17.57
C TRP A 219 -4.32 -23.33 -18.83
N ASP A 220 -4.48 -22.32 -19.68
CA ASP A 220 -3.64 -22.06 -20.85
C ASP A 220 -2.17 -21.75 -20.48
N HIS A 221 -1.91 -21.43 -19.22
CA HIS A 221 -0.58 -21.21 -18.66
C HIS A 221 -0.01 -22.42 -17.89
N VAL A 222 -0.68 -23.58 -17.96
CA VAL A 222 -0.27 -24.81 -17.27
C VAL A 222 -0.08 -25.94 -18.27
N ASP A 223 1.16 -26.31 -18.48
CA ASP A 223 1.53 -27.49 -19.26
C ASP A 223 1.76 -28.66 -18.29
N LEU A 224 0.86 -29.65 -18.31
CA LEU A 224 0.93 -30.85 -17.43
C LEU A 224 1.69 -32.02 -18.09
N ASP A 225 1.97 -31.95 -19.37
CA ASP A 225 2.53 -33.06 -20.11
C ASP A 225 4.00 -32.81 -20.46
N GLY A 226 4.36 -31.56 -20.78
CA GLY A 226 5.67 -31.22 -21.30
C GLY A 226 5.88 -31.82 -22.70
N ASP A 227 7.12 -31.85 -23.17
CA ASP A 227 7.51 -32.52 -24.37
C ASP A 227 8.81 -33.31 -24.14
N PRO A 228 8.69 -34.59 -23.75
CA PRO A 228 9.85 -35.47 -23.55
C PRO A 228 10.55 -35.86 -24.89
N SER A 229 9.87 -35.68 -26.05
CA SER A 229 10.39 -36.03 -27.37
C SER A 229 11.14 -34.91 -28.07
N ALA A 230 11.07 -33.67 -27.49
CA ALA A 230 11.83 -32.53 -28.02
C ALA A 230 13.34 -32.80 -28.00
N ALA A 231 14.10 -32.18 -28.91
CA ALA A 231 15.56 -32.27 -28.94
C ALA A 231 16.22 -31.92 -27.60
N ARG A 232 15.56 -31.08 -26.80
CA ARG A 232 15.81 -30.86 -25.36
C ARG A 232 14.49 -31.11 -24.64
N PRO A 233 14.37 -32.19 -23.84
CA PRO A 233 13.14 -32.50 -23.12
C PRO A 233 12.61 -31.29 -22.33
N VAL A 234 11.34 -30.97 -22.57
CA VAL A 234 10.64 -29.87 -21.88
C VAL A 234 9.82 -30.47 -20.74
N PRO A 235 10.11 -30.17 -19.47
CA PRO A 235 9.33 -30.70 -18.38
C PRO A 235 7.94 -30.02 -18.28
N PRO A 236 6.95 -30.69 -17.66
CA PRO A 236 5.71 -30.02 -17.27
C PRO A 236 6.00 -28.71 -16.56
N SER A 237 5.21 -27.68 -16.83
CA SER A 237 5.54 -26.33 -16.35
C SER A 237 4.32 -25.45 -16.08
N VAL A 238 4.54 -24.39 -15.31
CA VAL A 238 3.57 -23.32 -15.07
C VAL A 238 4.18 -21.96 -15.43
N ALA A 239 3.49 -21.21 -16.26
CA ALA A 239 3.86 -19.84 -16.64
C ALA A 239 3.13 -18.85 -15.71
N VAL A 240 3.86 -18.24 -14.77
CA VAL A 240 3.33 -17.26 -13.81
C VAL A 240 3.46 -15.87 -14.43
N TRP A 241 2.46 -15.46 -15.21
CA TRP A 241 2.45 -14.21 -15.96
C TRP A 241 1.39 -13.21 -15.49
N HIS A 242 0.35 -13.67 -14.80
CA HIS A 242 -0.77 -12.89 -14.34
C HIS A 242 -0.89 -12.85 -12.81
N SER A 243 -1.64 -11.90 -12.29
CA SER A 243 -2.02 -11.81 -10.88
C SER A 243 -3.33 -11.05 -10.73
N VAL A 244 -4.08 -11.30 -9.66
CA VAL A 244 -5.33 -10.59 -9.30
C VAL A 244 -5.03 -9.12 -8.98
N ARG A 245 -4.71 -8.33 -10.01
CA ARG A 245 -4.45 -6.89 -9.92
C ARG A 245 -5.15 -6.17 -11.05
N GLN A 246 -5.46 -4.93 -10.82
CA GLN A 246 -6.00 -4.06 -11.85
C GLN A 246 -5.01 -4.03 -13.04
N GLY A 247 -5.42 -4.56 -14.19
CA GLY A 247 -4.57 -4.73 -15.39
C GLY A 247 -4.08 -6.16 -15.64
N GLY A 248 -4.41 -7.15 -14.78
CA GLY A 248 -4.13 -8.58 -15.04
C GLY A 248 -2.66 -9.00 -15.01
N ASP A 249 -1.70 -8.08 -14.94
CA ASP A 249 -0.27 -8.38 -15.03
C ASP A 249 0.36 -8.65 -13.64
N THR A 250 1.50 -9.33 -13.60
CA THR A 250 2.32 -9.44 -12.40
C THR A 250 2.78 -8.05 -11.94
N LYS A 251 3.25 -7.93 -10.70
CA LYS A 251 3.68 -6.65 -10.10
C LYS A 251 4.66 -5.86 -10.98
N THR A 252 5.45 -6.55 -11.77
CA THR A 252 6.35 -5.97 -12.80
C THR A 252 6.55 -7.02 -13.89
N ALA A 253 6.82 -6.62 -15.12
CA ALA A 253 7.16 -7.52 -16.24
C ALA A 253 8.32 -8.49 -15.90
N LYS A 254 9.27 -8.04 -15.07
CA LYS A 254 10.38 -8.87 -14.52
C LYS A 254 9.93 -9.98 -13.58
N SER A 255 8.67 -10.00 -13.13
CA SER A 255 8.13 -11.06 -12.26
C SER A 255 7.56 -12.23 -13.04
N ARG A 256 7.43 -12.12 -14.37
CA ARG A 256 7.01 -13.21 -15.25
C ARG A 256 8.09 -14.29 -15.27
N ARG A 257 7.67 -15.52 -15.06
CA ARG A 257 8.57 -16.68 -15.02
C ARG A 257 7.82 -17.95 -15.39
N THR A 258 8.52 -18.91 -15.97
CA THR A 258 8.05 -20.28 -16.16
C THR A 258 8.81 -21.18 -15.21
N LEU A 259 8.09 -22.03 -14.50
CA LEU A 259 8.60 -22.90 -13.44
C LEU A 259 8.27 -24.35 -13.79
N ALA A 260 9.27 -25.22 -13.76
CA ALA A 260 9.04 -26.66 -13.89
C ALA A 260 8.18 -27.17 -12.74
N LEU A 261 7.27 -28.08 -13.03
CA LEU A 261 6.37 -28.69 -12.07
C LEU A 261 6.96 -30.02 -11.60
N PRO A 262 7.19 -30.21 -10.29
CA PRO A 262 7.46 -31.54 -9.73
C PRO A 262 6.28 -32.48 -9.95
N GLN A 263 6.55 -33.80 -10.02
CA GLN A 263 5.54 -34.83 -10.31
C GLN A 263 4.32 -34.73 -9.37
N ALA A 264 4.54 -34.45 -8.07
CA ALA A 264 3.45 -34.31 -7.12
C ALA A 264 2.52 -33.12 -7.47
N ALA A 265 3.06 -32.01 -7.98
CA ALA A 265 2.26 -30.87 -8.40
C ALA A 265 1.46 -31.19 -9.69
N VAL A 266 2.07 -31.88 -10.64
CA VAL A 266 1.40 -32.36 -11.87
C VAL A 266 0.20 -33.25 -11.51
N GLN A 267 0.42 -34.22 -10.63
CA GLN A 267 -0.64 -35.13 -10.18
C GLN A 267 -1.77 -34.38 -9.49
N ALA A 268 -1.45 -33.51 -8.52
CA ALA A 268 -2.45 -32.72 -7.81
C ALA A 268 -3.26 -31.82 -8.75
N LEU A 269 -2.62 -31.21 -9.77
CA LEU A 269 -3.31 -30.39 -10.76
C LEU A 269 -4.19 -31.22 -11.70
N ARG A 270 -3.77 -32.43 -12.10
CA ARG A 270 -4.61 -33.34 -12.90
C ARG A 270 -5.87 -33.76 -12.14
N GLU A 271 -5.74 -34.12 -10.87
CA GLU A 271 -6.88 -34.44 -10.00
C GLU A 271 -7.79 -33.25 -9.80
N HIS A 272 -7.20 -32.08 -9.60
CA HIS A 272 -7.96 -30.83 -9.49
C HIS A 272 -8.76 -30.52 -10.76
N ARG A 273 -8.18 -30.72 -11.93
CA ARG A 273 -8.88 -30.52 -13.24
C ARG A 273 -10.08 -31.45 -13.39
N LYS A 274 -9.97 -32.70 -12.95
CA LYS A 274 -11.11 -33.64 -12.91
C LYS A 274 -12.22 -33.15 -12.01
N ARG A 275 -11.89 -32.78 -10.77
CA ARG A 275 -12.85 -32.23 -9.81
C ARG A 275 -13.52 -30.96 -10.31
N GLN A 276 -12.76 -30.07 -10.96
CA GLN A 276 -13.33 -28.86 -11.56
C GLN A 276 -14.28 -29.16 -12.72
N ALA A 277 -14.02 -30.21 -13.51
CA ALA A 277 -14.94 -30.65 -14.56
C ALA A 277 -16.25 -31.17 -13.97
N GLU A 278 -16.20 -31.89 -12.84
CA GLU A 278 -17.39 -32.34 -12.10
C GLU A 278 -18.19 -31.15 -11.56
N ASP A 279 -17.51 -30.12 -10.98
CA ASP A 279 -18.15 -28.88 -10.55
C ASP A 279 -18.84 -28.15 -11.71
N ARG A 280 -18.18 -28.10 -12.87
CA ARG A 280 -18.73 -27.46 -14.08
C ARG A 280 -20.02 -28.16 -14.54
N LEU A 281 -20.00 -29.50 -14.53
CA LEU A 281 -21.20 -30.28 -14.87
C LEU A 281 -22.32 -30.04 -13.84
N ALA A 282 -21.99 -30.02 -12.56
CA ALA A 282 -22.97 -29.79 -11.49
C ALA A 282 -23.56 -28.37 -11.52
N ALA A 283 -22.75 -27.37 -11.84
CA ALA A 283 -23.18 -25.99 -11.94
C ALA A 283 -24.04 -25.70 -13.20
N GLY A 284 -23.84 -26.47 -14.27
CA GLY A 284 -24.58 -26.30 -15.54
C GLY A 284 -24.53 -24.86 -16.05
N VAL A 285 -25.68 -24.26 -16.23
CA VAL A 285 -25.82 -22.88 -16.76
C VAL A 285 -25.30 -21.79 -15.81
N LEU A 286 -25.05 -22.11 -14.56
CA LEU A 286 -24.49 -21.16 -13.58
C LEU A 286 -22.97 -21.05 -13.67
N TRP A 287 -22.33 -21.95 -14.45
CA TRP A 287 -20.88 -21.92 -14.60
C TRP A 287 -20.44 -20.68 -15.37
N GLN A 288 -19.46 -19.95 -14.78
CA GLN A 288 -18.79 -18.83 -15.43
C GLN A 288 -17.38 -19.26 -15.84
N ASP A 289 -17.14 -19.32 -17.16
CA ASP A 289 -15.86 -19.78 -17.69
C ASP A 289 -14.86 -18.65 -17.78
N HIS A 290 -13.91 -18.64 -16.84
CA HIS A 290 -12.80 -17.70 -16.80
C HIS A 290 -11.44 -18.38 -17.05
N ASP A 291 -11.44 -19.64 -17.48
CA ASP A 291 -10.24 -20.48 -17.67
C ASP A 291 -9.32 -20.56 -16.43
N LEU A 292 -9.83 -20.25 -15.26
CA LEU A 292 -9.06 -20.24 -14.02
C LEU A 292 -8.76 -21.66 -13.52
N VAL A 293 -7.51 -21.92 -13.13
CA VAL A 293 -7.12 -23.16 -12.45
C VAL A 293 -7.85 -23.26 -11.11
N PHE A 294 -7.82 -22.20 -10.31
CA PHE A 294 -8.44 -22.16 -8.99
C PHE A 294 -9.68 -21.26 -8.99
N ALA A 295 -10.83 -21.86 -9.20
CA ALA A 295 -12.13 -21.19 -9.25
C ALA A 295 -13.07 -21.67 -8.13
N SER A 296 -14.19 -20.95 -7.94
CA SER A 296 -15.29 -21.39 -7.09
C SER A 296 -16.06 -22.55 -7.72
N VAL A 297 -17.02 -23.11 -7.03
CA VAL A 297 -17.91 -24.18 -7.53
C VAL A 297 -18.76 -23.78 -8.75
N ILE A 298 -18.85 -22.50 -9.05
CA ILE A 298 -19.57 -21.94 -10.21
C ILE A 298 -18.60 -21.24 -11.19
N GLY A 299 -17.28 -21.49 -11.10
CA GLY A 299 -16.29 -20.97 -12.04
C GLY A 299 -15.79 -19.55 -11.76
N THR A 300 -16.33 -18.83 -10.78
CA THR A 300 -15.90 -17.45 -10.48
C THR A 300 -14.54 -17.39 -9.81
N PRO A 301 -13.81 -16.24 -9.93
CA PRO A 301 -12.52 -16.03 -9.25
C PRO A 301 -12.63 -16.24 -7.73
N LEU A 302 -11.64 -16.91 -7.15
CA LEU A 302 -11.59 -17.11 -5.69
C LEU A 302 -11.36 -15.79 -4.95
N ASP A 303 -12.20 -15.52 -3.96
CA ASP A 303 -11.97 -14.42 -3.03
C ASP A 303 -10.84 -14.76 -2.03
N ALA A 304 -9.99 -13.76 -1.71
CA ALA A 304 -8.87 -13.95 -0.80
C ALA A 304 -9.28 -14.31 0.63
N ALA A 305 -10.48 -13.88 1.09
CA ALA A 305 -10.99 -14.22 2.42
C ALA A 305 -11.43 -15.68 2.45
N ASN A 306 -12.05 -16.17 1.36
CA ASN A 306 -12.46 -17.56 1.23
C ASN A 306 -11.23 -18.49 1.22
N VAL A 307 -10.20 -18.16 0.45
CA VAL A 307 -8.93 -18.94 0.45
C VAL A 307 -8.32 -18.98 1.85
N ARG A 308 -8.29 -17.85 2.57
CA ARG A 308 -7.77 -17.83 3.95
C ARG A 308 -8.61 -18.67 4.92
N ARG A 309 -9.94 -18.65 4.77
CA ARG A 309 -10.85 -19.42 5.61
C ARG A 309 -10.66 -20.93 5.41
N GLU A 310 -10.62 -21.36 4.16
CA GLU A 310 -10.39 -22.78 3.83
C GLU A 310 -8.98 -23.23 4.23
N PHE A 311 -7.97 -22.43 3.98
CA PHE A 311 -6.60 -22.74 4.40
C PHE A 311 -6.48 -22.90 5.92
N ARG A 312 -7.21 -22.07 6.70
CA ARG A 312 -7.24 -22.19 8.16
C ARG A 312 -7.82 -23.53 8.62
N LYS A 313 -8.87 -24.02 7.95
CA LYS A 313 -9.42 -25.37 8.24
C LYS A 313 -8.38 -26.46 8.02
N ILE A 314 -7.59 -26.36 6.93
CA ILE A 314 -6.53 -27.32 6.64
C ILE A 314 -5.44 -27.28 7.72
N THR A 315 -4.99 -26.08 8.13
CA THR A 315 -3.95 -25.97 9.17
C THR A 315 -4.43 -26.43 10.53
N GLU A 316 -5.71 -26.27 10.83
CA GLU A 316 -6.34 -26.78 12.04
C GLU A 316 -6.45 -28.32 12.01
N ALA A 317 -6.88 -28.90 10.88
CA ALA A 317 -6.91 -30.34 10.67
C ALA A 317 -5.52 -31.01 10.76
N ALA A 318 -4.48 -30.28 10.30
CA ALA A 318 -3.09 -30.68 10.45
C ALA A 318 -2.53 -30.49 11.86
N SER A 319 -3.33 -30.08 12.85
CA SER A 319 -2.91 -29.75 14.23
C SER A 319 -1.84 -28.67 14.32
N LEU A 320 -1.79 -27.74 13.33
CA LEU A 320 -0.83 -26.62 13.27
C LEU A 320 -1.40 -25.33 13.84
N GLY A 321 -2.70 -25.30 14.18
CA GLY A 321 -3.42 -24.12 14.64
C GLY A 321 -3.91 -23.19 13.52
N THR A 322 -4.55 -22.09 13.90
CA THR A 322 -5.28 -21.21 12.98
C THR A 322 -4.52 -19.95 12.55
N ASP A 323 -3.32 -19.73 13.09
CA ASP A 323 -2.52 -18.52 12.89
C ASP A 323 -1.74 -18.48 11.56
N TRP A 324 -1.94 -19.43 10.68
CA TRP A 324 -1.27 -19.53 9.40
C TRP A 324 -2.05 -18.83 8.30
N ALA A 325 -1.34 -18.38 7.29
CA ALA A 325 -1.92 -17.72 6.11
C ALA A 325 -1.35 -18.33 4.83
N PRO A 326 -2.09 -18.33 3.70
CA PRO A 326 -1.62 -18.91 2.44
C PRO A 326 -0.26 -18.38 1.96
N ARG A 327 0.09 -17.14 2.28
CA ARG A 327 1.42 -16.58 1.97
C ARG A 327 2.58 -17.29 2.67
N ASP A 328 2.30 -17.96 3.81
CA ASP A 328 3.32 -18.67 4.59
C ASP A 328 3.79 -19.94 3.84
N LEU A 329 3.00 -20.49 2.89
CA LEU A 329 3.41 -21.55 1.97
C LEU A 329 4.60 -21.14 1.12
N ARG A 330 4.58 -19.94 0.58
CA ARG A 330 5.71 -19.42 -0.19
C ARG A 330 6.94 -19.12 0.69
N HIS A 331 6.74 -18.67 1.93
CA HIS A 331 7.84 -18.52 2.88
C HIS A 331 8.45 -19.89 3.18
N THR A 332 7.63 -20.93 3.29
CA THR A 332 8.05 -22.31 3.46
C THR A 332 8.86 -22.83 2.27
N PHE A 333 8.38 -22.60 1.04
CA PHE A 333 9.16 -22.92 -0.17
C PHE A 333 10.57 -22.31 -0.10
N VAL A 334 10.69 -21.01 0.17
CA VAL A 334 11.98 -20.32 0.28
C VAL A 334 12.84 -20.91 1.40
N SER A 335 12.25 -21.22 2.57
CA SER A 335 12.98 -21.78 3.71
C SER A 335 13.47 -23.21 3.44
N LEU A 336 12.64 -24.06 2.84
CA LEU A 336 13.00 -25.44 2.50
C LEU A 336 14.11 -25.47 1.44
N MET A 337 13.99 -24.69 0.36
CA MET A 337 15.03 -24.57 -0.66
C MET A 337 16.36 -24.07 -0.07
N SER A 338 16.30 -23.10 0.83
CA SER A 338 17.49 -22.60 1.53
C SER A 338 18.11 -23.63 2.47
N ALA A 339 17.29 -24.42 3.15
CA ALA A 339 17.76 -25.51 4.02
C ALA A 339 18.39 -26.67 3.23
N ASP A 340 17.92 -26.89 2.00
CA ASP A 340 18.47 -27.86 1.04
C ASP A 340 19.73 -27.36 0.30
N GLY A 341 20.21 -26.15 0.65
CA GLY A 341 21.48 -25.61 0.13
C GLY A 341 21.35 -24.90 -1.24
N VAL A 342 20.13 -24.69 -1.75
CA VAL A 342 19.94 -23.99 -3.03
C VAL A 342 20.44 -22.53 -2.90
N PRO A 343 21.27 -22.04 -3.86
CA PRO A 343 21.79 -20.67 -3.82
C PRO A 343 20.67 -19.63 -3.77
N ILE A 344 20.89 -18.54 -3.00
CA ILE A 344 19.89 -17.50 -2.76
C ILE A 344 19.43 -16.81 -4.07
N GLU A 345 20.34 -16.69 -5.05
CA GLU A 345 20.08 -16.13 -6.36
C GLU A 345 19.08 -16.99 -7.13
N GLU A 346 19.23 -18.30 -7.05
CA GLU A 346 18.33 -19.26 -7.71
C GLU A 346 16.96 -19.27 -7.01
N ILE A 347 16.93 -19.26 -5.68
CA ILE A 347 15.69 -19.11 -4.92
C ILE A 347 14.99 -17.79 -5.29
N ALA A 348 15.73 -16.70 -5.42
CA ALA A 348 15.19 -15.41 -5.81
C ALA A 348 14.61 -15.44 -7.25
N ARG A 349 15.26 -16.13 -8.19
CA ARG A 349 14.80 -16.35 -9.56
C ARG A 349 13.50 -17.16 -9.57
N LEU A 350 13.46 -18.30 -8.91
CA LEU A 350 12.29 -19.18 -8.82
C LEU A 350 11.12 -18.47 -8.15
N ALA A 351 11.39 -17.78 -7.05
CA ALA A 351 10.38 -17.00 -6.34
C ALA A 351 9.97 -15.71 -7.06
N GLY A 352 10.67 -15.25 -8.12
CA GLY A 352 10.39 -13.99 -8.81
C GLY A 352 10.58 -12.77 -7.90
N HIS A 353 11.71 -12.68 -7.21
CA HIS A 353 12.10 -11.52 -6.43
C HIS A 353 12.82 -10.49 -7.29
N ASN A 354 12.38 -9.23 -7.28
CA ASN A 354 12.92 -8.15 -8.11
C ASN A 354 14.09 -7.39 -7.49
N ARG A 355 14.58 -7.78 -6.32
CA ARG A 355 15.64 -7.05 -5.61
C ARG A 355 16.94 -7.84 -5.66
N THR A 356 18.06 -7.12 -5.79
CA THR A 356 19.43 -7.66 -5.74
C THR A 356 19.66 -8.48 -4.46
N ALA A 357 20.51 -9.48 -4.53
CA ALA A 357 20.82 -10.47 -3.48
C ALA A 357 21.02 -9.89 -2.07
N GLN A 358 21.57 -8.67 -1.94
CA GLN A 358 21.78 -8.01 -0.66
C GLN A 358 20.50 -7.66 0.13
N GLN A 359 19.39 -7.40 -0.55
CA GLN A 359 18.11 -7.09 0.13
C GLN A 359 17.28 -8.34 0.41
N ASN A 360 17.53 -9.44 -0.29
CA ASN A 360 16.85 -10.72 -0.10
C ASN A 360 17.49 -11.58 0.99
N SER A 361 18.77 -11.34 1.33
CA SER A 361 19.44 -12.03 2.44
C SER A 361 18.72 -11.85 3.78
N SER A 362 18.09 -10.67 4.01
CA SER A 362 17.30 -10.43 5.22
C SER A 362 16.05 -11.31 5.32
N THR A 363 15.39 -11.61 4.19
CA THR A 363 14.18 -12.45 4.17
C THR A 363 14.53 -13.92 4.30
N ALA A 364 15.56 -14.40 3.59
CA ALA A 364 16.05 -15.77 3.70
C ALA A 364 16.69 -16.00 5.08
N THR A 365 17.51 -15.08 5.59
CA THR A 365 18.13 -15.18 6.92
C THR A 365 17.10 -15.16 8.05
N ASN A 366 16.03 -14.37 7.93
CA ASN A 366 14.94 -14.37 8.91
C ASN A 366 14.12 -15.67 8.85
N CYS A 367 13.92 -16.26 7.66
CA CYS A 367 13.29 -17.56 7.51
C CYS A 367 14.13 -18.69 8.10
N VAL A 368 15.45 -18.70 7.86
CA VAL A 368 16.39 -19.70 8.44
C VAL A 368 16.49 -19.54 9.97
N ARG A 369 16.56 -18.32 10.50
CA ARG A 369 16.56 -18.09 11.96
C ARG A 369 15.25 -18.49 12.63
N SER A 370 14.11 -18.36 11.98
CA SER A 370 12.83 -18.81 12.53
C SER A 370 12.69 -20.33 12.51
N SER A 371 13.21 -21.02 11.48
CA SER A 371 13.25 -22.48 11.44
C SER A 371 14.24 -23.08 12.46
N GLN A 372 15.39 -22.47 12.69
CA GLN A 372 16.34 -22.89 13.72
C GLN A 372 15.82 -22.70 15.16
N ARG A 373 14.96 -21.68 15.41
CA ARG A 373 14.28 -21.52 16.71
C ARG A 373 13.18 -22.54 16.93
N ALA A 374 12.56 -23.06 15.88
CA ALA A 374 11.52 -24.09 15.98
C ALA A 374 12.09 -25.52 16.15
N LEU A 375 13.40 -25.70 15.96
CA LEU A 375 14.12 -26.98 16.15
C LEU A 375 14.83 -27.09 17.53
N ARG A 376 14.68 -26.06 18.38
CA ARG A 376 15.06 -26.07 19.80
C ARG A 376 13.81 -26.02 20.67
#